data_1e09e309d66ce0b9ee983ecf60d046c8
#
_entry.id   1e09e309d66ce0b9ee983ecf60d046c8
#
_cell.length_a   1.000
_cell.length_b   1.000
_cell.length_c   1.000
_cell.angle_alpha   90.00
_cell.angle_beta   90.00
_cell.angle_gamma   90.00
#
_symmetry.space_group_name_H-M   'P 1'
#
loop_
_entity.id
_entity.type
_entity.pdbx_description
1 polymer ?
#
loop_
_entity_poly.entity_id
_entity_poly.type
_entity_poly.pdbx_seq_one_letter_code
_entity_poly.pdbx_strand_id
1 'polypeptide(L)'
;MTRQPPYSPLELTAIFTMAVLLLDLCALPEEDRPRINKRAMLRALQAGPCPTRSRGSLEAKLMNVSGASMHVGGPVIDGYKPAPNCQRIMREIAQAILVDGDRTRIDSGLYSTLDPRETA
;
A
#
# COMPACT_ATOMS: atom_id res chain seq x y z
N MET A 1 27.07 -1.27 -9.56
CA MET A 1 25.74 -1.60 -9.03
C MET A 1 24.71 -0.64 -9.59
N THR A 2 23.72 -1.15 -10.30
CA THR A 2 22.70 -0.30 -10.90
C THR A 2 21.65 0.06 -9.83
N ARG A 3 21.47 1.35 -9.61
CA ARG A 3 20.44 1.82 -8.70
C ARG A 3 19.07 1.58 -9.31
N GLN A 4 18.15 1.02 -8.54
CA GLN A 4 16.77 0.86 -8.98
C GLN A 4 16.15 2.24 -9.24
N PRO A 5 15.39 2.41 -10.34
CA PRO A 5 14.71 3.68 -10.59
C PRO A 5 13.69 3.96 -9.49
N PRO A 6 13.38 5.22 -9.23
CA PRO A 6 12.33 5.57 -8.27
C PRO A 6 10.99 4.98 -8.70
N TYR A 7 10.10 4.75 -7.73
CA TYR A 7 8.78 4.23 -8.03
C TYR A 7 8.00 5.23 -8.89
N SER A 8 7.40 4.73 -9.94
CA SER A 8 6.57 5.55 -10.83
C SER A 8 5.23 5.90 -10.16
N PRO A 9 4.50 6.90 -10.68
CA PRO A 9 3.16 7.20 -10.18
C PRO A 9 2.21 5.99 -10.19
N LEU A 10 2.27 5.16 -11.24
CA LEU A 10 1.46 3.94 -11.32
C LEU A 10 1.83 2.94 -10.23
N GLU A 11 3.13 2.75 -10.01
CA GLU A 11 3.60 1.87 -8.94
C GLU A 11 3.19 2.37 -7.56
N LEU A 12 3.30 3.69 -7.32
CA LEU A 12 2.89 4.29 -6.05
C LEU A 12 1.39 4.18 -5.85
N THR A 13 0.58 4.36 -6.90
CA THR A 13 -0.87 4.14 -6.82
C THR A 13 -1.17 2.71 -6.39
N ALA A 14 -0.48 1.73 -6.94
CA ALA A 14 -0.65 0.32 -6.57
C ALA A 14 -0.27 0.07 -5.10
N ILE A 15 0.85 0.62 -4.66
CA ILE A 15 1.31 0.49 -3.27
C ILE A 15 0.30 1.11 -2.30
N PHE A 16 -0.19 2.31 -2.59
CA PHE A 16 -1.20 2.96 -1.76
C PHE A 16 -2.54 2.22 -1.80
N THR A 17 -2.90 1.62 -2.94
CA THR A 17 -4.11 0.78 -3.05
C THR A 17 -4.03 -0.40 -2.08
N MET A 18 -2.89 -1.09 -2.04
CA MET A 18 -2.68 -2.16 -1.07
C MET A 18 -2.76 -1.65 0.37
N ALA A 19 -2.16 -0.49 0.63
CA ALA A 19 -2.18 0.12 1.97
C ALA A 19 -3.60 0.42 2.43
N VAL A 20 -4.42 1.01 1.57
CA VAL A 20 -5.83 1.33 1.87
C VAL A 20 -6.61 0.04 2.15
N LEU A 21 -6.40 -1.00 1.34
CA LEU A 21 -7.05 -2.29 1.57
C LEU A 21 -6.68 -2.86 2.94
N LEU A 22 -5.39 -2.85 3.29
CA LEU A 22 -4.95 -3.35 4.59
C LEU A 22 -5.60 -2.58 5.75
N LEU A 23 -5.70 -1.26 5.62
CA LEU A 23 -6.36 -0.44 6.62
C LEU A 23 -7.85 -0.76 6.73
N ASP A 24 -8.53 -0.94 5.59
CA ASP A 24 -9.95 -1.30 5.55
C ASP A 24 -10.20 -2.66 6.22
N LEU A 25 -9.36 -3.64 5.93
CA LEU A 25 -9.50 -4.98 6.51
C LEU A 25 -9.26 -4.96 8.02
N CYS A 26 -8.27 -4.21 8.49
CA CYS A 26 -7.97 -4.08 9.91
C CYS A 26 -9.02 -3.26 10.67
N ALA A 27 -9.80 -2.44 9.97
CA ALA A 27 -10.89 -1.68 10.58
C ALA A 27 -12.16 -2.51 10.83
N LEU A 28 -12.25 -3.71 10.21
CA LEU A 28 -13.38 -4.59 10.43
C LEU A 28 -13.37 -5.15 11.84
N PRO A 29 -14.55 -5.49 12.42
CA PRO A 29 -14.61 -6.26 13.66
C PRO A 29 -13.77 -7.53 13.53
N GLU A 30 -13.16 -7.96 14.63
CA GLU A 30 -12.23 -9.11 14.60
C GLU A 30 -12.87 -10.36 13.98
N GLU A 31 -14.13 -10.63 14.32
CA GLU A 31 -14.89 -11.79 13.82
C GLU A 31 -15.19 -11.72 12.32
N ASP A 32 -15.13 -10.52 11.72
CA ASP A 32 -15.42 -10.31 10.30
C ASP A 32 -14.14 -10.19 9.46
N ARG A 33 -12.97 -10.17 10.09
CA ARG A 33 -11.71 -10.01 9.38
C ARG A 33 -11.36 -11.29 8.61
N PRO A 34 -11.17 -11.20 7.28
CA PRO A 34 -10.69 -12.34 6.52
C PRO A 34 -9.22 -12.60 6.85
N ARG A 35 -8.76 -13.81 6.54
CA ARG A 35 -7.33 -14.12 6.65
C ARG A 35 -6.56 -13.31 5.62
N ILE A 36 -5.65 -12.46 6.09
CA ILE A 36 -4.82 -11.61 5.24
C ILE A 36 -3.51 -12.32 4.93
N ASN A 37 -3.24 -12.55 3.65
CA ASN A 37 -1.97 -13.11 3.18
C ASN A 37 -1.17 -12.02 2.47
N LYS A 38 -0.34 -11.29 3.24
CA LYS A 38 0.47 -10.19 2.70
C LYS A 38 1.44 -10.65 1.62
N ARG A 39 1.97 -11.87 1.75
CA ARG A 39 2.88 -12.43 0.76
C ARG A 39 2.19 -12.64 -0.58
N ALA A 40 0.96 -13.13 -0.57
CA ALA A 40 0.17 -13.28 -1.80
C ALA A 40 -0.15 -11.93 -2.43
N MET A 41 -0.44 -10.92 -1.61
CA MET A 41 -0.70 -9.56 -2.10
C MET A 41 0.54 -8.96 -2.77
N LEU A 42 1.73 -9.16 -2.18
CA LEU A 42 2.98 -8.70 -2.78
C LEU A 42 3.26 -9.41 -4.10
N ARG A 43 2.99 -10.72 -4.18
CA ARG A 43 3.12 -11.46 -5.44
C ARG A 43 2.17 -10.94 -6.51
N ALA A 44 0.96 -10.55 -6.13
CA ALA A 44 0.01 -9.96 -7.08
C ALA A 44 0.51 -8.62 -7.61
N LEU A 45 1.15 -7.80 -6.77
CA LEU A 45 1.80 -6.57 -7.23
C LEU A 45 2.92 -6.87 -8.23
N GLN A 46 3.74 -7.88 -7.96
CA GLN A 46 4.82 -8.30 -8.86
C GLN A 46 4.30 -8.89 -10.16
N ALA A 47 3.14 -9.54 -10.14
CA ALA A 47 2.53 -10.10 -11.34
C ALA A 47 1.81 -9.04 -12.20
N GLY A 48 1.55 -7.88 -11.65
CA GLY A 48 0.80 -6.81 -12.31
C GLY A 48 1.55 -5.48 -12.37
N PRO A 49 1.23 -4.52 -11.49
CA PRO A 49 1.74 -3.14 -11.64
C PRO A 49 3.22 -2.95 -11.32
N CYS A 50 3.84 -3.87 -10.58
CA CYS A 50 5.24 -3.72 -10.13
C CYS A 50 6.11 -4.92 -10.53
N PRO A 51 6.21 -5.25 -11.84
CA PRO A 51 6.86 -6.49 -12.27
C PRO A 51 8.37 -6.52 -12.08
N THR A 52 9.01 -5.36 -11.90
CA THR A 52 10.47 -5.27 -11.75
C THR A 52 10.91 -5.06 -10.30
N ARG A 53 9.95 -5.02 -9.36
CA ARG A 53 10.27 -4.76 -7.95
C ARG A 53 10.37 -6.07 -7.17
N SER A 54 11.40 -6.18 -6.32
CA SER A 54 11.54 -7.32 -5.43
C SER A 54 10.54 -7.23 -4.27
N ARG A 55 10.26 -8.36 -3.62
CA ARG A 55 9.42 -8.39 -2.43
C ARG A 55 9.96 -7.46 -1.34
N GLY A 56 11.28 -7.51 -1.10
CA GLY A 56 11.90 -6.64 -0.09
C GLY A 56 11.74 -5.16 -0.41
N SER A 57 11.85 -4.79 -1.70
CA SER A 57 11.64 -3.41 -2.13
C SER A 57 10.19 -2.97 -1.88
N LEU A 58 9.23 -3.83 -2.21
CA LEU A 58 7.80 -3.54 -1.98
C LEU A 58 7.48 -3.41 -0.48
N GLU A 59 8.03 -4.30 0.35
CA GLU A 59 7.87 -4.21 1.80
C GLU A 59 8.44 -2.91 2.35
N ALA A 60 9.65 -2.53 1.89
CA ALA A 60 10.28 -1.27 2.29
C ALA A 60 9.42 -0.07 1.86
N LYS A 61 8.84 -0.14 0.68
CA LYS A 61 7.97 0.94 0.18
C LYS A 61 6.69 1.06 1.02
N LEU A 62 6.12 -0.04 1.48
CA LEU A 62 4.97 -0.01 2.40
C LEU A 62 5.34 0.59 3.75
N MET A 63 6.57 0.35 4.25
CA MET A 63 7.07 1.04 5.44
C MET A 63 7.19 2.54 5.19
N ASN A 64 7.59 2.95 3.98
CA ASN A 64 7.62 4.36 3.59
C ASN A 64 6.21 4.96 3.53
N VAL A 65 5.20 4.18 3.11
CA VAL A 65 3.79 4.64 3.15
C VAL A 65 3.38 4.94 4.59
N SER A 66 3.70 4.03 5.53
CA SER A 66 3.44 4.26 6.95
C SER A 66 4.14 5.53 7.46
N GLY A 67 5.39 5.73 7.06
CA GLY A 67 6.16 6.92 7.44
C GLY A 67 5.57 8.21 6.87
N ALA A 68 5.18 8.19 5.59
CA ALA A 68 4.55 9.34 4.94
C ALA A 68 3.20 9.66 5.58
N SER A 69 2.41 8.63 5.88
CA SER A 69 1.11 8.78 6.55
C SER A 69 1.29 9.40 7.94
N MET A 70 2.22 8.87 8.73
CA MET A 70 2.49 9.40 10.06
C MET A 70 2.92 10.86 10.00
N HIS A 71 3.72 11.23 9.00
CA HIS A 71 4.20 12.60 8.80
C HIS A 71 3.05 13.60 8.61
N VAL A 72 1.98 13.16 7.94
CA VAL A 72 0.79 14.01 7.69
C VAL A 72 -0.34 13.78 8.70
N GLY A 73 -0.08 13.06 9.78
CA GLY A 73 -1.05 12.81 10.84
C GLY A 73 -2.06 11.71 10.53
N GLY A 74 -1.76 10.85 9.57
CA GLY A 74 -2.62 9.74 9.18
C GLY A 74 -2.29 8.42 9.90
N PRO A 75 -2.99 7.34 9.55
CA PRO A 75 -2.81 6.03 10.18
C PRO A 75 -1.52 5.37 9.75
N VAL A 76 -1.00 4.49 10.60
CA VAL A 76 0.13 3.61 10.30
C VAL A 76 -0.44 2.25 9.89
N ILE A 77 0.14 1.66 8.83
CA ILE A 77 -0.32 0.38 8.31
C ILE A 77 0.17 -0.74 9.23
N ASP A 78 -0.76 -1.58 9.68
CA ASP A 78 -0.44 -2.69 10.58
C ASP A 78 0.61 -3.63 9.98
N GLY A 79 1.67 -3.90 10.75
CA GLY A 79 2.76 -4.76 10.34
C GLY A 79 3.84 -4.09 9.50
N TYR A 80 3.71 -2.78 9.21
CA TYR A 80 4.71 -2.01 8.48
C TYR A 80 5.15 -0.81 9.32
N LYS A 81 6.33 -0.92 9.95
CA LYS A 81 6.89 0.16 10.79
C LYS A 81 7.16 1.39 9.94
N PRO A 82 6.85 2.60 10.44
CA PRO A 82 7.13 3.83 9.69
C PRO A 82 8.61 4.00 9.39
N ALA A 83 8.96 4.19 8.11
CA ALA A 83 10.30 4.53 7.67
C ALA A 83 10.32 6.01 7.27
N PRO A 84 11.23 6.83 7.84
CA PRO A 84 11.18 8.28 7.68
C PRO A 84 11.59 8.77 6.29
N ASN A 85 12.43 8.02 5.58
CA ASN A 85 12.97 8.44 4.29
C ASN A 85 12.07 7.97 3.15
N CYS A 86 11.24 8.87 2.63
CA CYS A 86 10.34 8.56 1.53
C CYS A 86 10.38 9.67 0.48
N GLN A 87 9.93 9.36 -0.73
CA GLN A 87 9.77 10.35 -1.78
C GLN A 87 8.77 11.41 -1.32
N ARG A 88 9.06 12.68 -1.64
CA ARG A 88 8.18 13.80 -1.25
C ARG A 88 6.74 13.61 -1.71
N ILE A 89 6.56 13.12 -2.94
CA ILE A 89 5.23 12.87 -3.50
C ILE A 89 4.42 11.89 -2.66
N MET A 90 5.06 10.98 -1.92
CA MET A 90 4.35 10.03 -1.08
C MET A 90 3.58 10.70 0.05
N ARG A 91 4.10 11.82 0.57
CA ARG A 91 3.40 12.59 1.61
C ARG A 91 2.14 13.24 1.05
N GLU A 92 2.20 13.72 -0.19
CA GLU A 92 1.03 14.30 -0.87
C GLU A 92 -0.03 13.24 -1.13
N ILE A 93 0.39 12.07 -1.59
CA ILE A 93 -0.53 10.95 -1.83
C ILE A 93 -1.12 10.46 -0.49
N ALA A 94 -0.30 10.35 0.55
CA ALA A 94 -0.76 9.94 1.87
C ALA A 94 -1.81 10.92 2.42
N GLN A 95 -1.58 12.23 2.27
CA GLN A 95 -2.55 13.23 2.68
C GLN A 95 -3.88 13.04 1.93
N ALA A 96 -3.82 12.91 0.61
CA ALA A 96 -5.04 12.80 -0.19
C ALA A 96 -5.81 11.51 0.10
N ILE A 97 -5.13 10.38 0.14
CA ILE A 97 -5.78 9.06 0.25
C ILE A 97 -6.06 8.68 1.70
N LEU A 98 -5.07 8.81 2.58
CA LEU A 98 -5.15 8.25 3.94
C LEU A 98 -5.73 9.21 4.95
N VAL A 99 -5.61 10.52 4.73
CA VAL A 99 -6.17 11.53 5.62
C VAL A 99 -7.48 12.08 5.06
N ASP A 100 -7.48 12.54 3.81
CA ASP A 100 -8.65 13.13 3.17
C ASP A 100 -9.66 12.10 2.65
N GLY A 101 -9.24 10.84 2.53
CA GLY A 101 -10.12 9.75 2.09
C GLY A 101 -10.48 9.77 0.61
N ASP A 102 -9.61 10.32 -0.24
CA ASP A 102 -9.88 10.44 -1.68
C ASP A 102 -9.70 9.09 -2.38
N ARG A 103 -10.79 8.32 -2.44
CA ARG A 103 -10.83 6.98 -3.03
C ARG A 103 -10.69 6.99 -4.56
N THR A 104 -10.83 8.15 -5.21
CA THR A 104 -10.68 8.25 -6.67
C THR A 104 -9.23 8.06 -7.10
N ARG A 105 -8.28 8.19 -6.18
CA ARG A 105 -6.86 8.08 -6.46
C ARG A 105 -6.30 6.66 -6.29
N ILE A 106 -7.10 5.72 -5.80
CA ILE A 106 -6.68 4.32 -5.72
C ILE A 106 -7.09 3.57 -6.98
N ASP A 107 -6.41 2.46 -7.26
CA ASP A 107 -6.74 1.57 -8.36
C ASP A 107 -7.84 0.60 -7.91
N SER A 108 -9.09 0.89 -8.26
CA SER A 108 -10.23 0.08 -7.83
C SER A 108 -10.19 -1.36 -8.36
N GLY A 109 -9.67 -1.55 -9.57
CA GLY A 109 -9.49 -2.88 -10.14
C GLY A 109 -8.48 -3.70 -9.36
N LEU A 110 -7.35 -3.09 -9.04
CA LEU A 110 -6.32 -3.74 -8.21
C LEU A 110 -6.83 -4.00 -6.79
N TYR A 111 -7.56 -3.05 -6.21
CA TYR A 111 -8.16 -3.21 -4.89
C TYR A 111 -9.02 -4.48 -4.84
N SER A 112 -9.92 -4.66 -5.81
CA SER A 112 -10.77 -5.84 -5.89
C SER A 112 -9.95 -7.12 -6.09
N THR A 113 -8.92 -7.07 -6.92
CA THR A 113 -8.04 -8.22 -7.17
C THR A 113 -7.31 -8.67 -5.89
N LEU A 114 -6.87 -7.72 -5.07
CA LEU A 114 -6.14 -8.01 -3.83
C LEU A 114 -7.06 -8.40 -2.68
N ASP A 115 -8.33 -7.99 -2.71
CA ASP A 115 -9.25 -8.13 -1.59
C ASP A 115 -9.66 -9.59 -1.38
N PRO A 116 -9.29 -10.21 -0.25
CA PRO A 116 -9.65 -11.61 0.03
C PRO A 116 -11.15 -11.82 0.18
N ARG A 117 -11.94 -10.77 0.41
CA ARG A 117 -13.40 -10.86 0.49
C ARG A 117 -14.03 -11.10 -0.87
N GLU A 118 -13.37 -10.65 -1.94
CA GLU A 118 -13.86 -10.78 -3.31
C GLU A 118 -13.62 -12.18 -3.88
N THR A 119 -12.68 -12.94 -3.30
CA THR A 119 -12.29 -14.27 -3.79
C THR A 119 -12.92 -15.40 -2.97
N ALA A 120 -13.71 -15.08 -1.99
CA ALA A 120 -14.37 -16.08 -1.12
C ALA A 120 -15.54 -16.75 -1.81
#